data_ceef46f8579032ff0104ae60b7e1c137
#
_entry.id   ceef46f8579032ff0104ae60b7e1c137
#
_cell.length_a   1.000
_cell.length_b   1.000
_cell.length_c   1.000
_cell.angle_alpha   90.00
_cell.angle_beta   90.00
_cell.angle_gamma   90.00
#
_symmetry.space_group_name_H-M   'P 1'
#
loop_
_entity.id
_entity.type
_entity.pdbx_description
1 polymer ?
#
loop_
_entity_poly.entity_id
_entity_poly.type
_entity_poly.pdbx_seq_one_letter_code
_entity_poly.pdbx_strand_id
1 'polypeptide(L)'
;MDSSDDSGVIVQAVKPGFLFRSGGAPVIYREHFAPGSGNLEFLSCGEYELQPGAVMQPVAYPEEEALVYGWRGRAHAHLDGNRYELSEYDVLYIPKGRAWSLSNPGSETVRVWVTRAPAQNVHPVFYSQFAAVSKDESRIRHLKSRTVYMMFDVSEGADKLVAGYSFFDPYSRSWPPHNHTDQEEVYIFLKGRGSMEVYESPETLSFVREVNEGDAVTIPFYNYHPVFAQELPLVFIWCIAGARYWVGDKNKEFMKGTGEPITT
;
A
#
# COMPACT_ATOMS: atom_id res chain seq x y z
N MET A 1 -28.53 -15.10 -5.53
CA MET A 1 -28.58 -13.85 -6.28
C MET A 1 -27.42 -13.03 -5.76
N ASP A 2 -26.32 -13.14 -6.51
CA ASP A 2 -25.09 -12.42 -6.22
C ASP A 2 -25.31 -10.99 -6.72
N SER A 3 -25.54 -10.06 -5.79
CA SER A 3 -25.54 -8.65 -6.13
C SER A 3 -24.09 -8.25 -6.34
N SER A 4 -23.59 -8.39 -7.56
CA SER A 4 -22.42 -7.65 -8.00
C SER A 4 -22.76 -6.18 -7.88
N ASP A 5 -22.36 -5.56 -6.78
CA ASP A 5 -22.42 -4.13 -6.59
C ASP A 5 -21.45 -3.51 -7.60
N ASP A 6 -21.98 -2.86 -8.62
CA ASP A 6 -21.25 -2.29 -9.76
C ASP A 6 -20.42 -1.05 -9.37
N SER A 7 -20.26 -0.79 -8.07
CA SER A 7 -19.64 0.40 -7.51
C SER A 7 -18.10 0.37 -7.47
N GLY A 8 -17.48 -0.74 -7.83
CA GLY A 8 -16.03 -0.82 -8.06
C GLY A 8 -15.11 -0.87 -6.84
N VAL A 9 -15.59 -0.67 -5.63
CA VAL A 9 -14.80 -0.83 -4.40
C VAL A 9 -15.15 -2.15 -3.73
N ILE A 10 -14.19 -3.03 -3.59
CA ILE A 10 -14.39 -4.35 -2.97
C ILE A 10 -13.53 -4.47 -1.73
N VAL A 11 -14.14 -4.55 -0.55
CA VAL A 11 -13.49 -5.08 0.65
C VAL A 11 -13.50 -6.60 0.55
N GLN A 12 -12.34 -7.21 0.38
CA GLN A 12 -12.26 -8.62 0.08
C GLN A 12 -11.94 -9.45 1.33
N ALA A 13 -12.65 -10.58 1.47
CA ALA A 13 -12.26 -11.62 2.42
C ALA A 13 -10.93 -12.27 2.00
N VAL A 14 -10.08 -12.54 2.97
CA VAL A 14 -8.77 -13.17 2.78
C VAL A 14 -8.93 -14.53 2.11
N LYS A 15 -8.27 -14.75 0.98
CA LYS A 15 -8.16 -16.08 0.36
C LYS A 15 -7.30 -17.01 1.22
N PRO A 16 -7.51 -18.33 1.19
CA PRO A 16 -6.66 -19.29 1.91
C PRO A 16 -5.19 -19.10 1.53
N GLY A 17 -4.33 -18.96 2.55
CA GLY A 17 -2.91 -18.73 2.35
C GLY A 17 -2.18 -19.94 1.79
N PHE A 18 -1.14 -19.72 1.00
CA PHE A 18 -0.16 -20.75 0.64
C PHE A 18 0.84 -20.91 1.77
N LEU A 19 0.97 -22.15 2.27
CA LEU A 19 1.95 -22.50 3.29
C LEU A 19 3.25 -22.91 2.60
N PHE A 20 4.29 -22.10 2.71
CA PHE A 20 5.64 -22.49 2.30
C PHE A 20 6.30 -23.23 3.46
N ARG A 21 6.47 -24.55 3.35
CA ARG A 21 7.25 -25.36 4.30
C ARG A 21 8.63 -25.64 3.70
N SER A 22 9.64 -24.99 4.21
CA SER A 22 11.02 -25.47 4.12
C SER A 22 11.47 -25.79 5.53
N GLY A 23 11.70 -27.05 5.90
CA GLY A 23 12.39 -27.59 7.08
C GLY A 23 12.54 -26.79 8.39
N GLY A 24 11.89 -25.65 8.55
CA GLY A 24 11.98 -24.68 9.63
C GLY A 24 10.63 -24.14 10.06
N ALA A 25 10.61 -23.00 10.76
CA ALA A 25 9.41 -22.31 11.18
C ALA A 25 8.58 -21.83 9.95
N PRO A 26 7.23 -21.83 10.03
CA PRO A 26 6.39 -21.59 8.87
C PRO A 26 6.44 -20.15 8.37
N VAL A 27 6.38 -20.00 7.04
CA VAL A 27 6.11 -18.77 6.31
C VAL A 27 4.76 -18.94 5.62
N ILE A 28 3.85 -18.01 5.83
CA ILE A 28 2.51 -18.02 5.22
C ILE A 28 2.41 -16.82 4.29
N TYR A 29 2.01 -17.05 3.03
CA TYR A 29 1.63 -15.99 2.11
C TYR A 29 0.12 -16.01 1.89
N ARG A 30 -0.50 -14.83 1.93
CA ARG A 30 -1.91 -14.62 1.61
C ARG A 30 -2.01 -13.58 0.51
N GLU A 31 -2.52 -13.96 -0.65
CA GLU A 31 -2.88 -13.02 -1.69
C GLU A 31 -4.27 -12.47 -1.42
N HIS A 32 -4.40 -11.15 -1.37
CA HIS A 32 -5.66 -10.44 -1.16
C HIS A 32 -6.31 -10.08 -2.49
N PHE A 33 -5.54 -9.48 -3.39
CA PHE A 33 -5.98 -9.04 -4.71
C PHE A 33 -4.94 -9.38 -5.77
N ALA A 34 -5.41 -9.58 -6.99
CA ALA A 34 -4.59 -9.73 -8.19
C ALA A 34 -5.35 -9.10 -9.39
N PRO A 35 -4.68 -8.82 -10.52
CA PRO A 35 -5.34 -8.39 -11.73
C PRO A 35 -6.54 -9.27 -12.10
N GLY A 36 -7.66 -8.63 -12.44
CA GLY A 36 -8.94 -9.32 -12.68
C GLY A 36 -9.74 -9.64 -11.43
N SER A 37 -9.23 -9.31 -10.21
CA SER A 37 -10.00 -9.31 -8.98
C SER A 37 -10.09 -7.89 -8.42
N GLY A 38 -11.21 -7.53 -7.79
CA GLY A 38 -11.40 -6.19 -7.23
C GLY A 38 -11.40 -5.07 -8.28
N ASN A 39 -11.70 -5.40 -9.54
CA ASN A 39 -11.68 -4.49 -10.69
C ASN A 39 -10.31 -3.82 -10.93
N LEU A 40 -9.22 -4.45 -10.51
CA LEU A 40 -7.85 -4.00 -10.76
C LEU A 40 -7.31 -4.59 -12.06
N GLU A 41 -6.53 -3.79 -12.80
CA GLU A 41 -5.84 -4.20 -14.03
C GLU A 41 -4.36 -4.51 -13.79
N PHE A 42 -3.72 -3.82 -12.85
CA PHE A 42 -2.27 -3.89 -12.62
C PHE A 42 -1.89 -4.43 -11.25
N LEU A 43 -2.55 -3.93 -10.18
CA LEU A 43 -2.10 -4.19 -8.82
C LEU A 43 -2.44 -5.60 -8.35
N SER A 44 -1.42 -6.24 -7.80
CA SER A 44 -1.55 -7.38 -6.90
C SER A 44 -1.18 -6.94 -5.48
N CYS A 45 -1.83 -7.49 -4.48
CA CYS A 45 -1.55 -7.21 -3.08
C CYS A 45 -1.61 -8.49 -2.26
N GLY A 46 -0.64 -8.68 -1.40
CA GLY A 46 -0.58 -9.82 -0.49
C GLY A 46 0.22 -9.53 0.77
N GLU A 47 0.25 -10.52 1.63
CA GLU A 47 0.88 -10.45 2.95
C GLU A 47 1.73 -11.70 3.21
N TYR A 48 2.92 -11.50 3.75
CA TYR A 48 3.73 -12.56 4.34
C TYR A 48 3.68 -12.49 5.86
N GLU A 49 3.45 -13.65 6.48
CA GLU A 49 3.56 -13.87 7.92
C GLU A 49 4.68 -14.88 8.19
N LEU A 50 5.67 -14.47 8.99
CA LEU A 50 6.85 -15.26 9.32
C LEU A 50 6.88 -15.52 10.82
N GLN A 51 6.83 -16.80 11.21
CA GLN A 51 7.01 -17.19 12.61
C GLN A 51 8.47 -16.97 13.06
N PRO A 52 8.74 -16.89 14.37
CA PRO A 52 10.11 -16.76 14.89
C PRO A 52 11.08 -17.79 14.27
N GLY A 53 12.23 -17.31 13.80
CA GLY A 53 13.24 -18.13 13.13
C GLY A 53 12.91 -18.57 11.70
N ALA A 54 11.77 -18.16 11.15
CA ALA A 54 11.38 -18.53 9.78
C ALA A 54 12.29 -17.89 8.73
N VAL A 55 12.57 -18.65 7.68
CA VAL A 55 13.30 -18.21 6.50
C VAL A 55 12.51 -18.57 5.25
N MET A 56 12.16 -17.58 4.45
CA MET A 56 11.45 -17.76 3.19
C MET A 56 12.43 -18.26 2.11
N GLN A 57 12.00 -19.24 1.31
CA GLN A 57 12.74 -19.58 0.09
C GLN A 57 12.70 -18.38 -0.88
N PRO A 58 13.78 -18.15 -1.63
CA PRO A 58 13.81 -17.07 -2.61
C PRO A 58 12.67 -17.21 -3.63
N VAL A 59 11.98 -16.11 -3.88
CA VAL A 59 10.96 -15.99 -4.93
C VAL A 59 11.34 -14.85 -5.88
N ALA A 60 10.85 -14.92 -7.11
CA ALA A 60 10.98 -13.84 -8.08
C ALA A 60 9.64 -13.59 -8.75
N TYR A 61 9.42 -12.36 -9.15
CA TYR A 61 8.28 -11.96 -9.98
C TYR A 61 8.81 -11.63 -11.39
N PRO A 62 8.74 -12.60 -12.34
CA PRO A 62 9.43 -12.47 -13.63
C PRO A 62 8.97 -11.27 -14.46
N GLU A 63 7.71 -10.88 -14.33
CA GLU A 63 7.07 -9.84 -15.14
C GLU A 63 6.58 -8.64 -14.28
N GLU A 64 6.86 -8.65 -12.97
CA GLU A 64 6.35 -7.62 -12.07
C GLU A 64 7.48 -6.99 -11.25
N GLU A 65 7.34 -5.71 -10.96
CA GLU A 65 8.03 -4.99 -9.90
C GLU A 65 7.21 -5.05 -8.61
N ALA A 66 7.87 -4.92 -7.45
CA ALA A 66 7.18 -5.02 -6.16
C ALA A 66 7.67 -3.99 -5.15
N LEU A 67 6.77 -3.63 -4.22
CA LEU A 67 7.08 -2.90 -2.99
C LEU A 67 6.76 -3.79 -1.80
N VAL A 68 7.71 -3.93 -0.89
CA VAL A 68 7.60 -4.70 0.35
C VAL A 68 7.58 -3.73 1.51
N TYR A 69 6.57 -3.83 2.38
CA TYR A 69 6.32 -2.89 3.47
C TYR A 69 6.47 -3.60 4.81
N GLY A 70 7.32 -3.08 5.69
CA GLY A 70 7.37 -3.51 7.08
C GLY A 70 6.08 -3.09 7.81
N TRP A 71 5.43 -4.05 8.46
CA TRP A 71 4.20 -3.79 9.22
C TRP A 71 4.34 -4.12 10.70
N ARG A 72 4.56 -5.39 11.05
CA ARG A 72 4.70 -5.83 12.44
C ARG A 72 6.00 -6.58 12.64
N GLY A 73 6.72 -6.24 13.68
CA GLY A 73 8.01 -6.82 13.97
C GLY A 73 9.11 -6.32 13.04
N ARG A 74 10.20 -7.05 12.97
CA ARG A 74 11.37 -6.69 12.16
C ARG A 74 11.77 -7.87 11.28
N ALA A 75 11.67 -7.70 9.97
CA ALA A 75 12.14 -8.67 8.99
C ALA A 75 13.53 -8.33 8.46
N HIS A 76 14.27 -9.34 8.01
CA HIS A 76 15.39 -9.14 7.09
C HIS A 76 14.95 -9.54 5.68
N ALA A 77 14.99 -8.61 4.75
CA ALA A 77 14.87 -8.89 3.33
C ALA A 77 16.25 -9.13 2.72
N HIS A 78 16.36 -10.15 1.88
CA HIS A 78 17.58 -10.51 1.18
C HIS A 78 17.35 -10.35 -0.32
N LEU A 79 18.18 -9.57 -0.97
CA LEU A 79 18.08 -9.27 -2.40
C LEU A 79 19.48 -8.99 -2.97
N ASP A 80 19.86 -9.67 -4.05
CA ASP A 80 21.13 -9.49 -4.74
C ASP A 80 22.38 -9.57 -3.80
N GLY A 81 22.34 -10.48 -2.81
CA GLY A 81 23.40 -10.67 -1.82
C GLY A 81 23.43 -9.62 -0.69
N ASN A 82 22.59 -8.61 -0.75
CA ASN A 82 22.43 -7.60 0.29
C ASN A 82 21.32 -7.98 1.27
N ARG A 83 21.46 -7.51 2.51
CA ARG A 83 20.44 -7.63 3.55
C ARG A 83 19.90 -6.25 3.89
N TYR A 84 18.59 -6.12 3.85
CA TYR A 84 17.82 -4.93 4.24
C TYR A 84 17.01 -5.26 5.49
N GLU A 85 17.15 -4.46 6.53
CA GLU A 85 16.32 -4.59 7.72
C GLU A 85 15.01 -3.83 7.50
N LEU A 86 13.90 -4.53 7.47
CA LEU A 86 12.57 -3.93 7.35
C LEU A 86 11.94 -3.79 8.73
N SER A 87 11.98 -2.59 9.25
CA SER A 87 11.23 -2.18 10.43
C SER A 87 9.83 -1.70 10.04
N GLU A 88 8.99 -1.40 11.03
CA GLU A 88 7.65 -0.84 10.79
C GLU A 88 7.73 0.43 9.93
N TYR A 89 6.92 0.46 8.88
CA TYR A 89 6.83 1.51 7.85
C TYR A 89 8.04 1.62 6.89
N ASP A 90 9.08 0.81 7.01
CA ASP A 90 10.13 0.78 5.99
C ASP A 90 9.60 0.15 4.70
N VAL A 91 10.13 0.60 3.56
CA VAL A 91 9.73 0.13 2.22
C VAL A 91 10.94 -0.29 1.41
N LEU A 92 10.88 -1.47 0.80
CA LEU A 92 11.89 -1.97 -0.12
C LEU A 92 11.27 -2.20 -1.50
N TYR A 93 11.82 -1.57 -2.52
CA TYR A 93 11.48 -1.83 -3.91
C TYR A 93 12.29 -3.01 -4.45
N ILE A 94 11.58 -3.99 -4.99
CA ILE A 94 12.13 -5.18 -5.64
C ILE A 94 11.94 -5.03 -7.15
N PRO A 95 13.03 -4.92 -7.92
CA PRO A 95 12.94 -4.83 -9.36
C PRO A 95 12.40 -6.12 -9.99
N LYS A 96 11.75 -5.96 -11.14
CA LYS A 96 11.28 -7.07 -11.99
C LYS A 96 12.32 -8.18 -12.12
N GLY A 97 11.90 -9.43 -11.92
CA GLY A 97 12.70 -10.64 -12.15
C GLY A 97 13.79 -10.90 -11.10
N ARG A 98 13.98 -10.04 -10.10
CA ARG A 98 14.97 -10.25 -9.06
C ARG A 98 14.49 -11.25 -8.02
N ALA A 99 15.36 -12.20 -7.69
CA ALA A 99 15.09 -13.16 -6.62
C ALA A 99 15.31 -12.49 -5.25
N TRP A 100 14.35 -12.62 -4.37
CA TRP A 100 14.39 -12.06 -3.02
C TRP A 100 13.77 -13.01 -2.01
N SER A 101 14.09 -12.83 -0.73
CA SER A 101 13.53 -13.62 0.35
C SER A 101 13.40 -12.79 1.62
N LEU A 102 12.66 -13.34 2.60
CA LEU A 102 12.50 -12.77 3.93
C LEU A 102 12.99 -13.75 4.99
N SER A 103 13.48 -13.22 6.10
CA SER A 103 13.74 -13.98 7.32
C SER A 103 13.26 -13.20 8.55
N ASN A 104 12.83 -13.96 9.56
CA ASN A 104 12.47 -13.43 10.86
C ASN A 104 13.55 -13.83 11.89
N PRO A 105 14.48 -12.92 12.24
CA PRO A 105 15.53 -13.24 13.22
C PRO A 105 15.05 -13.04 14.67
N GLY A 106 13.85 -12.52 14.87
CA GLY A 106 13.29 -12.18 16.17
C GLY A 106 12.54 -13.33 16.87
N SER A 107 11.96 -13.02 18.01
CA SER A 107 11.17 -13.94 18.85
C SER A 107 9.66 -13.77 18.66
N GLU A 108 9.22 -12.74 17.96
CA GLU A 108 7.81 -12.46 17.68
C GLU A 108 7.49 -12.73 16.21
N THR A 109 6.21 -12.98 15.91
CA THR A 109 5.74 -13.10 14.53
C THR A 109 5.94 -11.79 13.78
N VAL A 110 6.53 -11.87 12.60
CA VAL A 110 6.71 -10.73 11.68
C VAL A 110 5.63 -10.77 10.60
N ARG A 111 5.10 -9.60 10.24
CA ARG A 111 4.18 -9.44 9.12
C ARG A 111 4.66 -8.32 8.20
N VAL A 112 4.65 -8.60 6.91
CA VAL A 112 4.99 -7.63 5.85
C VAL A 112 3.96 -7.68 4.74
N TRP A 113 3.61 -6.52 4.21
CA TRP A 113 2.78 -6.41 3.02
C TRP A 113 3.62 -6.37 1.76
N VAL A 114 3.05 -6.80 0.65
CA VAL A 114 3.66 -6.67 -0.67
C VAL A 114 2.60 -6.22 -1.68
N THR A 115 2.94 -5.20 -2.45
CA THR A 115 2.18 -4.81 -3.65
C THR A 115 3.05 -5.04 -4.88
N ARG A 116 2.43 -5.43 -6.00
CA ARG A 116 3.13 -5.75 -7.25
C ARG A 116 2.37 -5.16 -8.42
N ALA A 117 3.10 -4.80 -9.47
CA ALA A 117 2.51 -4.39 -10.75
C ALA A 117 3.39 -4.87 -11.92
N PRO A 118 2.81 -5.09 -13.10
CA PRO A 118 3.57 -5.44 -14.30
C PRO A 118 4.61 -4.38 -14.64
N ALA A 119 5.83 -4.83 -14.97
CA ALA A 119 6.92 -3.95 -15.35
C ALA A 119 7.58 -4.43 -16.65
N GLN A 120 7.98 -3.50 -17.51
CA GLN A 120 8.74 -3.78 -18.73
C GLN A 120 10.25 -3.68 -18.47
N ASN A 121 10.65 -2.70 -17.67
CA ASN A 121 12.04 -2.38 -17.40
C ASN A 121 12.51 -2.93 -16.05
N VAL A 122 13.83 -3.07 -15.91
CA VAL A 122 14.48 -3.38 -14.63
C VAL A 122 15.08 -2.10 -14.08
N HIS A 123 14.62 -1.67 -12.92
CA HIS A 123 15.09 -0.47 -12.25
C HIS A 123 16.05 -0.81 -11.10
N PRO A 124 16.81 0.16 -10.56
CA PRO A 124 17.63 -0.06 -9.38
C PRO A 124 16.80 -0.41 -8.15
N VAL A 125 17.37 -1.24 -7.26
CA VAL A 125 16.80 -1.45 -5.92
C VAL A 125 16.73 -0.12 -5.17
N PHE A 126 15.64 0.11 -4.47
CA PHE A 126 15.47 1.29 -3.62
C PHE A 126 14.97 0.87 -2.23
N TYR A 127 15.64 1.35 -1.20
CA TYR A 127 15.27 1.09 0.19
C TYR A 127 14.99 2.39 0.91
N SER A 128 13.76 2.56 1.36
CA SER A 128 13.26 3.74 2.05
C SER A 128 13.02 3.43 3.52
N GLN A 129 13.77 4.10 4.39
CA GLN A 129 13.59 4.00 5.84
C GLN A 129 12.65 5.09 6.35
N PHE A 130 11.59 4.71 7.03
CA PHE A 130 10.63 5.66 7.59
C PHE A 130 11.28 6.65 8.56
N ALA A 131 12.26 6.20 9.35
CA ALA A 131 13.00 7.07 10.26
C ALA A 131 13.78 8.20 9.55
N ALA A 132 14.13 8.03 8.27
CA ALA A 132 14.75 9.06 7.44
C ALA A 132 13.67 9.92 6.78
N VAL A 133 12.68 9.30 6.13
CA VAL A 133 11.59 9.99 5.44
C VAL A 133 10.80 10.90 6.38
N SER A 134 10.54 10.47 7.62
CA SER A 134 9.80 11.27 8.61
C SER A 134 10.52 12.54 9.09
N LYS A 135 11.75 12.77 8.63
CA LYS A 135 12.55 13.97 8.90
C LYS A 135 12.88 14.77 7.65
N ASP A 136 12.45 14.30 6.49
CA ASP A 136 12.70 14.93 5.20
C ASP A 136 11.42 15.64 4.74
N GLU A 137 11.35 16.95 4.97
CA GLU A 137 10.20 17.79 4.62
C GLU A 137 9.86 17.73 3.12
N SER A 138 10.82 17.42 2.25
CA SER A 138 10.55 17.25 0.82
C SER A 138 9.70 16.01 0.51
N ARG A 139 9.64 15.06 1.46
CA ARG A 139 8.87 13.82 1.38
C ARG A 139 7.64 13.81 2.26
N ILE A 140 7.31 14.93 2.89
CA ILE A 140 6.17 15.04 3.81
C ILE A 140 5.16 16.03 3.26
N ARG A 141 3.89 15.66 3.30
CA ARG A 141 2.77 16.57 3.03
C ARG A 141 1.93 16.72 4.29
N HIS A 142 1.98 17.90 4.87
CA HIS A 142 1.15 18.28 5.99
C HIS A 142 -0.20 18.78 5.48
N LEU A 143 -1.24 18.02 5.75
CA LEU A 143 -2.62 18.35 5.39
C LEU A 143 -3.44 18.57 6.66
N LYS A 144 -4.60 19.18 6.56
CA LYS A 144 -5.40 19.71 7.70
C LYS A 144 -5.56 18.77 8.90
N SER A 145 -5.60 17.49 8.73
CA SER A 145 -5.79 16.53 9.83
C SER A 145 -5.17 15.20 9.45
N ARG A 146 -4.16 15.26 8.61
CA ARG A 146 -3.39 14.09 8.22
C ARG A 146 -2.02 14.49 7.71
N THR A 147 -1.08 13.58 7.87
CA THR A 147 0.26 13.69 7.29
C THR A 147 0.47 12.56 6.30
N VAL A 148 1.00 12.89 5.13
CA VAL A 148 1.32 11.91 4.09
C VAL A 148 2.83 11.82 3.93
N TYR A 149 3.37 10.61 4.02
CA TYR A 149 4.78 10.31 3.87
C TYR A 149 5.02 9.59 2.54
N MET A 150 5.93 10.12 1.75
CA MET A 150 6.27 9.67 0.41
C MET A 150 7.40 8.65 0.48
N MET A 151 7.07 7.37 0.59
CA MET A 151 8.08 6.33 0.77
C MET A 151 8.75 5.91 -0.54
N PHE A 152 7.99 5.83 -1.62
CA PHE A 152 8.46 5.52 -2.96
C PHE A 152 7.76 6.46 -3.96
N ASP A 153 8.49 7.46 -4.41
CA ASP A 153 7.98 8.59 -5.17
C ASP A 153 8.19 8.41 -6.69
N VAL A 154 7.69 9.34 -7.46
CA VAL A 154 7.87 9.42 -8.91
C VAL A 154 9.32 9.65 -9.32
N SER A 155 10.16 10.17 -8.44
CA SER A 155 11.60 10.36 -8.65
C SER A 155 12.41 9.07 -8.62
N GLU A 156 11.92 8.03 -7.91
CA GLU A 156 12.57 6.73 -7.90
C GLU A 156 12.24 5.95 -9.19
N GLY A 157 13.15 5.09 -9.63
CA GLY A 157 12.96 4.29 -10.84
C GLY A 157 11.96 3.16 -10.64
N ALA A 158 10.86 3.19 -11.37
CA ALA A 158 9.86 2.13 -11.50
C ALA A 158 9.04 2.33 -12.78
N ASP A 159 8.32 1.30 -13.21
CA ASP A 159 7.43 1.44 -14.36
C ASP A 159 6.04 1.97 -13.97
N LYS A 160 5.49 1.51 -12.86
CA LYS A 160 4.10 1.82 -12.45
C LYS A 160 3.92 2.25 -11.01
N LEU A 161 4.73 1.71 -10.08
CA LEU A 161 4.46 1.84 -8.65
C LEU A 161 4.85 3.20 -8.07
N VAL A 162 3.99 3.74 -7.22
CA VAL A 162 4.21 4.88 -6.34
C VAL A 162 3.51 4.58 -5.02
N ALA A 163 4.14 4.83 -3.87
CA ALA A 163 3.55 4.47 -2.59
C ALA A 163 4.01 5.33 -1.41
N GLY A 164 3.19 5.34 -0.38
CA GLY A 164 3.51 5.97 0.88
C GLY A 164 2.52 5.63 1.97
N TYR A 165 2.57 6.41 3.03
CA TYR A 165 1.67 6.27 4.18
C TYR A 165 0.85 7.53 4.38
N SER A 166 -0.39 7.34 4.83
CA SER A 166 -1.23 8.40 5.36
C SER A 166 -1.49 8.16 6.84
N PHE A 167 -1.23 9.17 7.65
CA PHE A 167 -1.47 9.19 9.09
C PHE A 167 -2.57 10.20 9.36
N PHE A 168 -3.74 9.73 9.74
CA PHE A 168 -4.92 10.55 10.01
C PHE A 168 -5.09 10.76 11.50
N ASP A 169 -5.42 11.97 11.89
CA ASP A 169 -5.87 12.27 13.25
C ASP A 169 -7.25 11.63 13.51
N PRO A 170 -7.60 11.33 14.77
CA PRO A 170 -8.93 10.88 15.12
C PRO A 170 -10.01 11.84 14.58
N TYR A 171 -11.14 11.27 14.14
CA TYR A 171 -12.30 11.99 13.61
C TYR A 171 -12.01 12.88 12.40
N SER A 172 -10.95 12.58 11.68
CA SER A 172 -10.59 13.31 10.45
C SER A 172 -11.06 12.61 9.19
N ARG A 173 -11.21 13.38 8.11
CA ARG A 173 -11.69 12.90 6.81
C ARG A 173 -10.86 13.49 5.68
N SER A 174 -10.58 12.67 4.66
CA SER A 174 -10.03 13.18 3.40
C SER A 174 -11.13 13.82 2.56
N TRP A 175 -11.22 15.13 2.59
CA TRP A 175 -12.25 15.87 1.87
C TRP A 175 -11.68 17.10 1.16
N PRO A 176 -12.17 17.51 -0.02
CA PRO A 176 -13.16 16.85 -0.88
C PRO A 176 -12.66 15.54 -1.49
N PRO A 177 -13.57 14.67 -1.97
CA PRO A 177 -13.20 13.40 -2.59
C PRO A 177 -12.46 13.61 -3.91
N HIS A 178 -11.55 12.70 -4.23
CA HIS A 178 -10.83 12.68 -5.49
C HIS A 178 -10.87 11.29 -6.15
N ASN A 179 -10.54 11.25 -7.41
CA ASN A 179 -10.36 10.02 -8.16
C ASN A 179 -9.09 10.05 -9.01
N HIS A 180 -8.73 8.91 -9.56
CA HIS A 180 -7.65 8.74 -10.53
C HIS A 180 -8.23 8.24 -11.85
N THR A 181 -7.79 8.80 -12.97
CA THR A 181 -8.29 8.44 -14.30
C THR A 181 -7.42 7.42 -15.03
N ASP A 182 -6.16 7.33 -14.69
CA ASP A 182 -5.13 6.49 -15.31
C ASP A 182 -4.19 5.85 -14.26
N GLN A 183 -4.66 5.76 -13.05
CA GLN A 183 -4.02 5.10 -11.91
C GLN A 183 -5.07 4.33 -11.12
N GLU A 184 -4.79 3.11 -10.78
CA GLU A 184 -5.53 2.37 -9.77
C GLU A 184 -4.76 2.37 -8.46
N GLU A 185 -5.43 2.15 -7.36
CA GLU A 185 -4.85 2.27 -6.04
C GLU A 185 -5.32 1.15 -5.11
N VAL A 186 -4.54 0.84 -4.09
CA VAL A 186 -4.95 0.04 -2.95
C VAL A 186 -4.64 0.78 -1.66
N TYR A 187 -5.55 0.71 -0.70
CA TYR A 187 -5.30 1.08 0.69
C TYR A 187 -5.15 -0.17 1.54
N ILE A 188 -4.14 -0.19 2.40
CA ILE A 188 -3.88 -1.28 3.34
C ILE A 188 -3.82 -0.67 4.73
N PHE A 189 -4.80 -0.98 5.57
CA PHE A 189 -4.96 -0.38 6.89
C PHE A 189 -4.07 -1.07 7.91
N LEU A 190 -3.12 -0.31 8.47
CA LEU A 190 -2.09 -0.82 9.38
C LEU A 190 -2.41 -0.60 10.84
N LYS A 191 -3.21 0.43 11.16
CA LYS A 191 -3.56 0.81 12.51
C LYS A 191 -4.85 1.60 12.56
N GLY A 192 -5.64 1.39 13.59
CA GLY A 192 -6.88 2.13 13.84
C GLY A 192 -8.08 1.52 13.14
N ARG A 193 -9.17 2.28 13.14
CA ARG A 193 -10.45 1.94 12.53
C ARG A 193 -11.02 3.17 11.82
N GLY A 194 -11.68 2.92 10.70
CA GLY A 194 -12.22 3.99 9.88
C GLY A 194 -13.36 3.55 8.99
N SER A 195 -13.69 4.37 8.02
CA SER A 195 -14.58 4.00 6.93
C SER A 195 -14.05 4.50 5.60
N MET A 196 -14.17 3.66 4.58
CA MET A 196 -14.06 4.04 3.17
C MET A 196 -15.42 4.49 2.68
N GLU A 197 -15.44 5.64 2.06
CA GLU A 197 -16.61 6.14 1.36
C GLU A 197 -16.36 6.08 -0.14
N VAL A 198 -17.36 5.77 -0.93
CA VAL A 198 -17.29 5.76 -2.38
C VAL A 198 -18.37 6.68 -2.94
N TYR A 199 -17.97 7.51 -3.87
CA TYR A 199 -18.84 8.48 -4.53
C TYR A 199 -18.83 8.26 -6.03
N GLU A 200 -20.00 8.37 -6.65
CA GLU A 200 -20.19 8.43 -8.10
C GLU A 200 -19.78 9.80 -8.66
N SER A 201 -20.03 10.84 -7.89
CA SER A 201 -19.61 12.22 -8.13
C SER A 201 -19.20 12.85 -6.81
N PRO A 202 -18.55 14.02 -6.79
CA PRO A 202 -18.19 14.69 -5.53
C PRO A 202 -19.34 14.91 -4.54
N GLU A 203 -20.58 14.92 -5.02
CA GLU A 203 -21.78 15.17 -4.22
C GLU A 203 -22.65 13.93 -3.98
N THR A 204 -22.40 12.81 -4.68
CA THR A 204 -23.29 11.63 -4.65
C THR A 204 -22.58 10.44 -4.00
N LEU A 205 -22.88 10.22 -2.72
CA LEU A 205 -22.39 9.06 -1.97
C LEU A 205 -23.09 7.78 -2.44
N SER A 206 -22.32 6.80 -2.92
CA SER A 206 -22.81 5.48 -3.33
C SER A 206 -22.89 4.53 -2.15
N PHE A 207 -21.82 4.38 -1.37
CA PHE A 207 -21.82 3.54 -0.18
C PHE A 207 -20.67 3.88 0.79
N VAL A 208 -20.77 3.29 1.98
CA VAL A 208 -19.75 3.36 3.03
C VAL A 208 -19.39 1.94 3.48
N ARG A 209 -18.11 1.68 3.72
CA ARG A 209 -17.61 0.43 4.32
C ARG A 209 -16.74 0.74 5.52
N GLU A 210 -16.96 0.02 6.60
CA GLU A 210 -16.03 0.02 7.73
C GLU A 210 -14.72 -0.67 7.33
N VAL A 211 -13.59 -0.12 7.82
CA VAL A 211 -12.25 -0.65 7.63
C VAL A 211 -11.52 -0.72 8.96
N ASN A 212 -10.78 -1.78 9.15
CA ASN A 212 -10.06 -2.09 10.38
C ASN A 212 -8.60 -2.42 10.06
N GLU A 213 -7.78 -2.48 11.09
CA GLU A 213 -6.40 -2.93 10.97
C GLU A 213 -6.31 -4.33 10.32
N GLY A 214 -5.52 -4.45 9.28
CA GLY A 214 -5.36 -5.66 8.47
C GLY A 214 -6.27 -5.74 7.25
N ASP A 215 -7.22 -4.83 7.09
CA ASP A 215 -8.04 -4.76 5.87
C ASP A 215 -7.25 -4.15 4.72
N ALA A 216 -7.58 -4.58 3.50
CA ALA A 216 -7.10 -3.97 2.27
C ALA A 216 -8.27 -3.69 1.33
N VAL A 217 -8.23 -2.55 0.66
CA VAL A 217 -9.31 -2.05 -0.20
C VAL A 217 -8.76 -1.70 -1.57
N THR A 218 -9.44 -2.17 -2.62
CA THR A 218 -9.15 -1.81 -4.01
C THR A 218 -9.86 -0.52 -4.39
N ILE A 219 -9.18 0.31 -5.16
CA ILE A 219 -9.69 1.57 -5.69
C ILE A 219 -9.41 1.56 -7.19
N PRO A 220 -10.37 1.08 -8.00
CA PRO A 220 -10.27 1.12 -9.46
C PRO A 220 -10.25 2.54 -10.00
N PHE A 221 -9.91 2.67 -11.28
CA PHE A 221 -10.01 3.94 -12.01
C PHE A 221 -11.36 4.62 -11.78
N TYR A 222 -11.35 5.95 -11.76
CA TYR A 222 -12.52 6.83 -11.66
C TYR A 222 -13.29 6.81 -10.34
N ASN A 223 -12.96 5.93 -9.38
CA ASN A 223 -13.66 5.89 -8.10
C ASN A 223 -13.23 7.03 -7.18
N TYR A 224 -14.18 7.83 -6.70
CA TYR A 224 -13.93 8.80 -5.63
C TYR A 224 -13.93 8.06 -4.28
N HIS A 225 -12.87 8.25 -3.49
CA HIS A 225 -12.55 7.36 -2.37
C HIS A 225 -12.06 8.06 -1.10
N PRO A 226 -12.84 8.97 -0.51
CA PRO A 226 -12.44 9.56 0.77
C PRO A 226 -12.46 8.54 1.90
N VAL A 227 -11.59 8.77 2.89
CA VAL A 227 -11.46 7.96 4.10
C VAL A 227 -11.80 8.81 5.31
N PHE A 228 -12.47 8.22 6.28
CA PHE A 228 -12.76 8.82 7.58
C PHE A 228 -12.12 7.98 8.69
N ALA A 229 -11.31 8.62 9.56
CA ALA A 229 -10.78 8.02 10.77
C ALA A 229 -11.79 8.14 11.92
N GLN A 230 -12.05 7.05 12.63
CA GLN A 230 -12.93 7.05 13.79
C GLN A 230 -12.19 7.59 15.04
N GLU A 231 -12.42 7.02 16.21
CA GLU A 231 -11.94 7.53 17.51
C GLU A 231 -10.43 7.42 17.75
N LEU A 232 -9.72 6.64 16.90
CA LEU A 232 -8.27 6.45 16.98
C LEU A 232 -7.58 7.00 15.73
N PRO A 233 -6.28 7.32 15.82
CA PRO A 233 -5.51 7.61 14.63
C PRO A 233 -5.59 6.46 13.63
N LEU A 234 -5.81 6.78 12.34
CA LEU A 234 -5.87 5.79 11.28
C LEU A 234 -4.60 5.88 10.43
N VAL A 235 -3.92 4.75 10.27
CA VAL A 235 -2.70 4.65 9.46
C VAL A 235 -2.88 3.61 8.39
N PHE A 236 -2.58 3.99 7.15
CA PHE A 236 -2.65 3.06 6.03
C PHE A 236 -1.56 3.32 4.99
N ILE A 237 -1.17 2.24 4.29
CA ILE A 237 -0.43 2.32 3.03
C ILE A 237 -1.40 2.76 1.96
N TRP A 238 -0.98 3.68 1.13
CA TRP A 238 -1.54 3.87 -0.20
C TRP A 238 -0.50 3.44 -1.23
N CYS A 239 -0.92 2.64 -2.19
CA CYS A 239 -0.07 2.21 -3.30
C CYS A 239 -0.84 2.36 -4.61
N ILE A 240 -0.26 3.11 -5.51
CA ILE A 240 -0.80 3.44 -6.84
C ILE A 240 -0.02 2.65 -7.88
N ALA A 241 -0.73 2.14 -8.91
CA ALA A 241 -0.13 1.63 -10.13
C ALA A 241 -0.80 2.24 -11.37
N GLY A 242 0.01 2.62 -12.34
CA GLY A 242 -0.44 3.23 -13.59
C GLY A 242 0.53 4.28 -14.09
N ALA A 243 0.03 5.39 -14.58
CA ALA A 243 0.86 6.54 -14.95
C ALA A 243 1.52 7.13 -13.69
N ARG A 244 2.84 7.37 -13.76
CA ARG A 244 3.59 7.83 -12.58
C ARG A 244 3.63 9.35 -12.52
N TYR A 245 2.76 9.91 -11.71
CA TYR A 245 2.71 11.33 -11.36
C TYR A 245 2.01 11.52 -10.02
N TRP A 246 2.26 12.64 -9.38
CA TRP A 246 1.45 13.07 -8.26
C TRP A 246 0.12 13.64 -8.75
N VAL A 247 -0.97 13.27 -8.12
CA VAL A 247 -2.31 13.82 -8.41
C VAL A 247 -2.28 15.34 -8.46
N GLY A 248 -1.54 15.97 -7.54
CA GLY A 248 -1.35 17.40 -7.50
C GLY A 248 -0.62 18.00 -8.71
N ASP A 249 0.23 17.23 -9.38
CA ASP A 249 0.97 17.71 -10.55
C ASP A 249 0.07 17.77 -11.78
N LYS A 250 -0.84 16.82 -11.93
CA LYS A 250 -1.80 16.78 -13.05
C LYS A 250 -3.04 17.62 -12.81
N ASN A 251 -3.46 17.79 -11.58
CA ASN A 251 -4.68 18.51 -11.22
C ASN A 251 -4.45 19.44 -10.02
N LYS A 252 -3.79 20.58 -10.28
CA LYS A 252 -3.53 21.62 -9.26
C LYS A 252 -4.82 22.19 -8.63
N GLU A 253 -5.91 22.24 -9.39
CA GLU A 253 -7.22 22.68 -8.89
C GLU A 253 -7.77 21.69 -7.87
N PHE A 254 -7.62 20.40 -8.15
CA PHE A 254 -7.96 19.34 -7.21
C PHE A 254 -7.17 19.47 -5.90
N MET A 255 -5.86 19.67 -5.96
CA MET A 255 -5.02 19.84 -4.77
C MET A 255 -5.40 21.06 -3.95
N LYS A 256 -5.83 22.15 -4.58
CA LYS A 256 -6.35 23.35 -3.89
C LYS A 256 -7.60 23.05 -3.07
N GLY A 257 -8.45 22.12 -3.54
CA GLY A 257 -9.66 21.73 -2.85
C GLY A 257 -9.47 20.64 -1.78
N THR A 258 -8.54 19.70 -1.98
CA THR A 258 -8.43 18.47 -1.19
C THR A 258 -7.46 18.53 -0.04
N GLY A 259 -6.68 19.55 0.08
CA GLY A 259 -5.73 19.61 1.15
C GLY A 259 -4.50 20.40 0.81
N GLU A 260 -4.71 21.61 0.37
CA GLU A 260 -3.62 22.54 0.49
C GLU A 260 -3.04 22.41 1.90
N PRO A 261 -1.70 22.42 2.01
CA PRO A 261 -1.08 22.59 3.31
C PRO A 261 -1.79 23.73 4.00
N ILE A 262 -2.27 23.49 5.18
CA ILE A 262 -2.77 24.61 5.97
C ILE A 262 -1.53 25.41 6.30
N THR A 263 -1.27 26.39 5.49
CA THR A 263 -0.45 27.51 5.92
C THR A 263 -1.26 28.27 6.95
N THR A 264 -1.08 27.94 8.19
CA THR A 264 -1.40 28.82 9.32
C THR A 264 -0.18 29.63 9.62
#